data_1770ac4312a24f024dc885263e641a75
#
_entry.id   1770ac4312a24f024dc885263e641a75
#
_cell.length_a   1.000
_cell.length_b   1.000
_cell.length_c   1.000
_cell.angle_alpha   90.00
_cell.angle_beta   90.00
_cell.angle_gamma   90.00
#
_symmetry.space_group_name_H-M   'P 1'
#
loop_
_entity.id
_entity.type
_entity.pdbx_description
1 polymer ?
#
loop_
_entity_poly.entity_id
_entity_poly.type
_entity_poly.pdbx_seq_one_letter_code
_entity_poly.pdbx_strand_id
1 'polypeptide(L)'
;MTIELREMDALSKIEAAREHNIRFVQLQFTDILGIVKSVTIPLHQLAGSVEHGTWFDGSSIEGFTRIAESDQWLRPDMATFAEIPWQPGHGTLGAGPLGSRGTARVICDVMTPSGAPFAGDPRFILKRQLERAAKLGYKWNTGPELEFFLFRRDEDGRVAPLPHDQAGYFDFSTDLAQEVRQDMVNALEAFGIRVEAAHHEVAAGQHEIDFEYDDGLTTADNAITFKFTLKAIANLHGLYATFMPKPIFGINGSGMHTHQSLYSLAEQRNAFADGDNKYGLSDLARSYMAGILAHARGMIAVLAPTVNSYKRLVPGYEAPTYLTWGRTNRSALIRVPKASPGRSVEATRVEVRCPDPSSNTYLAFAVMLAAGLDGVEKGMQLADPVEESLFEMSAARIAEHGIRELPGTLGEALDELEKDEVVRGALGEHVFDHFVAAKRGEWDDYRTQVTEWEIDRYLDAF
;
A
#
# COMPACT_ATOMS: atom_id res chain seq x y z
N MET A 1 -20.29 -0.86 17.33
CA MET A 1 -20.83 -1.74 16.28
C MET A 1 -19.74 -2.49 15.51
N THR A 2 -18.78 -1.87 14.89
CA THR A 2 -17.81 -2.54 14.02
C THR A 2 -16.89 -3.53 14.73
N ILE A 3 -16.49 -3.26 15.98
CA ILE A 3 -15.66 -4.18 16.79
C ILE A 3 -16.46 -5.43 17.18
N GLU A 4 -17.73 -5.26 17.55
CA GLU A 4 -18.63 -6.37 17.89
C GLU A 4 -18.91 -7.27 16.67
N LEU A 5 -19.06 -6.68 15.47
CA LEU A 5 -19.28 -7.44 14.24
C LEU A 5 -18.09 -8.33 13.85
N ARG A 6 -16.84 -7.96 14.17
CA ARG A 6 -15.65 -8.75 13.77
C ARG A 6 -15.65 -10.14 14.40
N GLU A 7 -16.14 -10.30 15.62
CA GLU A 7 -16.15 -11.56 16.37
C GLU A 7 -17.36 -12.46 16.07
N MET A 8 -18.36 -11.94 15.36
CA MET A 8 -19.60 -12.70 15.03
C MET A 8 -19.35 -13.67 13.86
N ASP A 9 -20.10 -14.77 13.85
CA ASP A 9 -20.15 -15.66 12.68
C ASP A 9 -20.87 -14.99 11.48
N ALA A 10 -20.76 -15.60 10.30
CA ALA A 10 -21.29 -15.03 9.06
C ALA A 10 -22.82 -14.78 9.10
N LEU A 11 -23.58 -15.70 9.69
CA LEU A 11 -25.06 -15.58 9.75
C LEU A 11 -25.46 -14.45 10.69
N SER A 12 -24.84 -14.37 11.86
CA SER A 12 -25.06 -13.29 12.81
C SER A 12 -24.74 -11.92 12.24
N LYS A 13 -23.66 -11.80 11.42
CA LYS A 13 -23.34 -10.57 10.68
C LYS A 13 -24.42 -10.18 9.68
N ILE A 14 -24.98 -11.14 8.96
CA ILE A 14 -26.06 -10.91 8.00
C ILE A 14 -27.35 -10.45 8.71
N GLU A 15 -27.65 -11.02 9.86
CA GLU A 15 -28.82 -10.60 10.67
C GLU A 15 -28.64 -9.18 11.22
N ALA A 16 -27.49 -8.88 11.80
CA ALA A 16 -27.15 -7.54 12.26
C ALA A 16 -27.22 -6.50 11.11
N ALA A 17 -26.71 -6.82 9.94
CA ALA A 17 -26.81 -5.97 8.77
C ALA A 17 -28.26 -5.70 8.37
N ARG A 18 -29.15 -6.68 8.50
CA ARG A 18 -30.60 -6.52 8.23
C ARG A 18 -31.25 -5.58 9.25
N GLU A 19 -30.94 -5.74 10.53
CA GLU A 19 -31.42 -4.85 11.59
C GLU A 19 -30.94 -3.41 11.41
N HIS A 20 -29.72 -3.22 10.88
CA HIS A 20 -29.15 -1.93 10.52
C HIS A 20 -29.63 -1.38 9.18
N ASN A 21 -30.66 -1.99 8.57
CA ASN A 21 -31.24 -1.57 7.31
C ASN A 21 -30.22 -1.52 6.12
N ILE A 22 -29.20 -2.38 6.16
CA ILE A 22 -28.32 -2.61 5.03
C ILE A 22 -29.11 -3.30 3.93
N ARG A 23 -29.03 -2.81 2.72
CA ARG A 23 -29.78 -3.30 1.55
C ARG A 23 -28.87 -3.93 0.52
N PHE A 24 -27.64 -3.44 0.42
CA PHE A 24 -26.67 -3.85 -0.60
C PHE A 24 -25.34 -4.24 0.05
N VAL A 25 -24.63 -5.15 -0.60
CA VAL A 25 -23.28 -5.54 -0.21
C VAL A 25 -22.37 -5.47 -1.43
N GLN A 26 -21.28 -4.74 -1.30
CA GLN A 26 -20.22 -4.70 -2.30
C GLN A 26 -19.23 -5.83 -2.03
N LEU A 27 -19.13 -6.77 -2.96
CA LEU A 27 -18.11 -7.80 -3.00
C LEU A 27 -16.87 -7.19 -3.66
N GLN A 28 -15.89 -6.83 -2.84
CA GLN A 28 -14.70 -6.10 -3.28
C GLN A 28 -13.52 -7.03 -3.50
N PHE A 29 -12.75 -6.80 -4.55
CA PHE A 29 -11.48 -7.45 -4.84
C PHE A 29 -10.56 -6.45 -5.55
N THR A 30 -9.29 -6.80 -5.77
CA THR A 30 -8.30 -5.86 -6.29
C THR A 30 -7.64 -6.45 -7.54
N ASP A 31 -7.49 -5.64 -8.60
CA ASP A 31 -6.72 -6.04 -9.78
C ASP A 31 -5.20 -5.93 -9.55
N ILE A 32 -4.39 -6.35 -10.53
CA ILE A 32 -2.92 -6.31 -10.40
C ILE A 32 -2.35 -4.90 -10.26
N LEU A 33 -3.07 -3.88 -10.70
CA LEU A 33 -2.66 -2.47 -10.57
C LEU A 33 -3.03 -1.86 -9.21
N GLY A 34 -3.71 -2.63 -8.34
CA GLY A 34 -4.15 -2.14 -7.03
C GLY A 34 -5.46 -1.37 -7.05
N ILE A 35 -6.23 -1.46 -8.12
CA ILE A 35 -7.54 -0.81 -8.25
C ILE A 35 -8.61 -1.73 -7.67
N VAL A 36 -9.39 -1.19 -6.72
CA VAL A 36 -10.53 -1.92 -6.14
C VAL A 36 -11.64 -2.05 -7.18
N LYS A 37 -12.06 -3.29 -7.40
CA LYS A 37 -13.23 -3.66 -8.20
C LYS A 37 -14.34 -4.13 -7.27
N SER A 38 -15.59 -4.04 -7.68
CA SER A 38 -16.69 -4.57 -6.88
C SER A 38 -17.85 -5.07 -7.72
N VAL A 39 -18.49 -6.11 -7.20
CA VAL A 39 -19.81 -6.56 -7.66
C VAL A 39 -20.79 -6.28 -6.53
N THR A 40 -21.88 -5.56 -6.81
CA THR A 40 -22.90 -5.25 -5.79
C THR A 40 -24.03 -6.27 -5.84
N ILE A 41 -24.33 -6.89 -4.72
CA ILE A 41 -25.45 -7.80 -4.55
C ILE A 41 -26.45 -7.28 -3.52
N PRO A 42 -27.76 -7.62 -3.62
CA PRO A 42 -28.70 -7.38 -2.54
C PRO A 42 -28.32 -8.21 -1.30
N LEU A 43 -28.56 -7.68 -0.10
CA LEU A 43 -28.19 -8.35 1.16
C LEU A 43 -28.73 -9.80 1.28
N HIS A 44 -29.94 -10.07 0.76
CA HIS A 44 -30.54 -11.41 0.84
C HIS A 44 -29.76 -12.47 0.03
N GLN A 45 -28.88 -12.06 -0.91
CA GLN A 45 -28.01 -12.95 -1.68
C GLN A 45 -26.70 -13.27 -0.95
N LEU A 46 -26.35 -12.52 0.11
CA LEU A 46 -25.03 -12.65 0.76
C LEU A 46 -24.83 -14.06 1.34
N ALA A 47 -25.85 -14.66 1.96
CA ALA A 47 -25.73 -16.02 2.51
C ALA A 47 -25.38 -17.06 1.41
N GLY A 48 -26.04 -16.98 0.26
CA GLY A 48 -25.71 -17.84 -0.89
C GLY A 48 -24.33 -17.54 -1.47
N SER A 49 -23.92 -16.26 -1.47
CA SER A 49 -22.57 -15.86 -1.89
C SER A 49 -21.48 -16.42 -0.97
N VAL A 50 -21.72 -16.46 0.34
CA VAL A 50 -20.78 -17.06 1.31
C VAL A 50 -20.65 -18.57 1.10
N GLU A 51 -21.78 -19.27 0.80
CA GLU A 51 -21.82 -20.71 0.64
C GLU A 51 -21.31 -21.19 -0.74
N HIS A 52 -21.68 -20.49 -1.82
CA HIS A 52 -21.48 -20.94 -3.19
C HIS A 52 -20.63 -19.99 -4.04
N GLY A 53 -20.25 -18.82 -3.50
CA GLY A 53 -19.57 -17.74 -4.23
C GLY A 53 -20.51 -16.95 -5.16
N THR A 54 -19.96 -15.88 -5.72
CA THR A 54 -20.63 -15.04 -6.72
C THR A 54 -19.81 -15.03 -8.00
N TRP A 55 -20.38 -15.50 -9.10
CA TRP A 55 -19.70 -15.59 -10.39
C TRP A 55 -19.62 -14.23 -11.07
N PHE A 56 -18.52 -13.99 -11.78
CA PHE A 56 -18.33 -12.80 -12.60
C PHE A 56 -17.42 -13.11 -13.80
N ASP A 57 -17.46 -12.24 -14.79
CA ASP A 57 -16.56 -12.28 -15.95
C ASP A 57 -15.29 -11.44 -15.66
N GLY A 58 -14.15 -12.12 -15.57
CA GLY A 58 -12.84 -11.49 -15.34
C GLY A 58 -12.14 -10.97 -16.60
N SER A 59 -12.67 -11.21 -17.81
CA SER A 59 -11.99 -10.93 -19.08
C SER A 59 -11.69 -9.45 -19.34
N SER A 60 -12.44 -8.55 -18.73
CA SER A 60 -12.26 -7.08 -18.83
C SER A 60 -11.43 -6.48 -17.70
N ILE A 61 -10.82 -7.30 -16.84
CA ILE A 61 -10.04 -6.86 -15.69
C ILE A 61 -8.56 -7.01 -16.00
N GLU A 62 -7.77 -5.94 -15.80
CA GLU A 62 -6.34 -5.94 -16.07
C GLU A 62 -5.61 -7.01 -15.25
N GLY A 63 -4.82 -7.84 -15.94
CA GLY A 63 -4.07 -8.94 -15.34
C GLY A 63 -4.91 -10.16 -14.94
N PHE A 64 -6.20 -10.17 -15.25
CA PHE A 64 -7.06 -11.35 -15.10
C PHE A 64 -7.03 -12.19 -16.39
N THR A 65 -8.01 -13.04 -16.59
CA THR A 65 -8.02 -13.99 -17.70
C THR A 65 -8.52 -13.37 -19.00
N ARG A 66 -8.11 -13.94 -20.14
CA ARG A 66 -8.69 -13.62 -21.44
C ARG A 66 -9.90 -14.51 -21.72
N ILE A 67 -10.64 -14.18 -22.76
CA ILE A 67 -11.97 -14.70 -23.17
C ILE A 67 -12.20 -16.21 -22.98
N ALA A 68 -11.18 -17.05 -23.03
CA ALA A 68 -11.35 -18.52 -22.95
C ALA A 68 -11.54 -19.06 -21.52
N GLU A 69 -11.19 -18.28 -20.47
CA GLU A 69 -11.27 -18.68 -19.06
C GLU A 69 -11.80 -17.53 -18.19
N SER A 70 -12.77 -16.78 -18.74
CA SER A 70 -13.26 -15.54 -18.13
C SER A 70 -14.09 -15.76 -16.86
N ASP A 71 -14.72 -16.92 -16.74
CA ASP A 71 -15.60 -17.24 -15.61
C ASP A 71 -14.79 -17.49 -14.34
N GLN A 72 -14.96 -16.60 -13.37
CA GLN A 72 -14.37 -16.68 -12.03
C GLN A 72 -15.45 -16.44 -10.99
N TRP A 73 -15.17 -16.72 -9.73
CA TRP A 73 -16.10 -16.42 -8.67
C TRP A 73 -15.41 -15.83 -7.44
N LEU A 74 -16.16 -14.98 -6.73
CA LEU A 74 -15.74 -14.28 -5.53
C LEU A 74 -16.15 -15.10 -4.31
N ARG A 75 -15.19 -15.35 -3.41
CA ARG A 75 -15.41 -15.95 -2.10
C ARG A 75 -15.31 -14.85 -1.03
N PRO A 76 -16.43 -14.43 -0.41
CA PRO A 76 -16.41 -13.40 0.61
C PRO A 76 -15.62 -13.81 1.86
N ASP A 77 -14.71 -12.95 2.31
CA ASP A 77 -14.05 -13.06 3.60
C ASP A 77 -14.85 -12.28 4.65
N MET A 78 -15.72 -12.97 5.35
CA MET A 78 -16.64 -12.35 6.31
C MET A 78 -15.94 -11.68 7.51
N ALA A 79 -14.65 -11.94 7.75
CA ALA A 79 -13.87 -11.17 8.74
C ALA A 79 -13.73 -9.70 8.35
N THR A 80 -13.82 -9.41 7.06
CA THR A 80 -13.70 -8.04 6.50
C THR A 80 -15.05 -7.34 6.31
N PHE A 81 -16.18 -7.98 6.62
CA PHE A 81 -17.50 -7.39 6.46
C PHE A 81 -17.65 -6.13 7.30
N ALA A 82 -18.05 -5.01 6.68
CA ALA A 82 -18.27 -3.74 7.37
C ALA A 82 -19.31 -2.87 6.62
N GLU A 83 -20.08 -2.07 7.37
CA GLU A 83 -20.94 -1.03 6.83
C GLU A 83 -20.06 0.09 6.21
N ILE A 84 -20.48 0.66 5.07
CA ILE A 84 -19.83 1.81 4.46
C ILE A 84 -20.32 3.09 5.16
N PRO A 85 -19.46 3.82 5.91
CA PRO A 85 -19.92 4.88 6.84
C PRO A 85 -20.63 6.05 6.14
N TRP A 86 -20.29 6.36 4.91
CA TRP A 86 -20.92 7.44 4.12
C TRP A 86 -22.16 6.97 3.34
N GLN A 87 -22.54 5.70 3.46
CA GLN A 87 -23.76 5.12 2.90
C GLN A 87 -24.54 4.36 3.99
N PRO A 88 -24.86 4.99 5.11
CA PRO A 88 -25.42 4.29 6.27
C PRO A 88 -26.84 3.78 6.02
N GLY A 89 -27.19 2.68 6.67
CA GLY A 89 -28.55 2.14 6.68
C GLY A 89 -29.55 3.01 7.43
N HIS A 90 -29.07 3.82 8.38
CA HIS A 90 -29.85 4.75 9.17
C HIS A 90 -29.34 6.19 9.01
N GLY A 91 -30.22 7.15 8.77
CA GLY A 91 -29.89 8.57 8.72
C GLY A 91 -30.45 9.31 7.52
N THR A 92 -30.35 10.65 7.55
CA THR A 92 -30.84 11.57 6.51
C THR A 92 -29.89 11.69 5.32
N LEU A 93 -28.61 11.39 5.50
CA LEU A 93 -27.60 11.37 4.44
C LEU A 93 -27.70 10.05 3.67
N GLY A 94 -28.40 10.03 2.57
CA GLY A 94 -28.56 8.85 1.72
C GLY A 94 -29.99 8.35 1.52
N ALA A 95 -30.98 8.99 2.15
CA ALA A 95 -32.38 8.75 1.86
C ALA A 95 -32.74 9.32 0.48
N GLY A 96 -32.64 8.47 -0.55
CA GLY A 96 -33.22 8.79 -1.88
C GLY A 96 -34.73 8.58 -1.89
N PRO A 97 -35.40 8.80 -3.05
CA PRO A 97 -36.86 8.64 -3.21
C PRO A 97 -37.38 7.26 -2.79
N LEU A 98 -36.55 6.24 -2.73
CA LEU A 98 -36.89 4.87 -2.38
C LEU A 98 -36.48 4.47 -0.94
N GLY A 99 -36.11 5.45 -0.10
CA GLY A 99 -35.67 5.21 1.27
C GLY A 99 -34.16 5.03 1.45
N SER A 100 -33.72 4.63 2.63
CA SER A 100 -32.32 4.39 2.96
C SER A 100 -31.71 3.31 2.04
N ARG A 101 -30.47 3.56 1.59
CA ARG A 101 -29.68 2.66 0.74
C ARG A 101 -28.45 2.14 1.50
N GLY A 102 -28.59 1.76 2.76
CA GLY A 102 -27.47 1.24 3.55
C GLY A 102 -26.70 0.18 2.76
N THR A 103 -25.41 0.39 2.69
CA THR A 103 -24.48 -0.47 1.94
C THR A 103 -23.38 -0.96 2.87
N ALA A 104 -23.07 -2.25 2.81
CA ALA A 104 -21.90 -2.85 3.41
C ALA A 104 -20.89 -3.26 2.32
N ARG A 105 -19.67 -3.58 2.72
CA ARG A 105 -18.68 -4.18 1.86
C ARG A 105 -18.11 -5.45 2.49
N VAL A 106 -17.61 -6.34 1.68
CA VAL A 106 -16.78 -7.49 2.09
C VAL A 106 -15.67 -7.67 1.06
N ILE A 107 -14.44 -7.90 1.54
CA ILE A 107 -13.32 -8.24 0.66
C ILE A 107 -13.41 -9.72 0.31
N CYS A 108 -13.17 -10.03 -0.95
CA CYS A 108 -13.29 -11.37 -1.49
C CYS A 108 -11.94 -11.88 -2.00
N ASP A 109 -11.74 -13.19 -1.86
CA ASP A 109 -10.74 -13.91 -2.63
C ASP A 109 -11.32 -14.25 -4.02
N VAL A 110 -10.48 -14.21 -5.04
CA VAL A 110 -10.87 -14.64 -6.39
C VAL A 110 -10.53 -16.11 -6.60
N MET A 111 -11.51 -16.86 -7.07
CA MET A 111 -11.40 -18.30 -7.25
C MET A 111 -11.60 -18.69 -8.72
N THR A 112 -10.89 -19.73 -9.15
CA THR A 112 -11.10 -20.35 -10.46
C THR A 112 -12.40 -21.18 -10.49
N PRO A 113 -12.93 -21.54 -11.65
CA PRO A 113 -14.09 -22.42 -11.76
C PRO A 113 -13.93 -23.78 -11.05
N SER A 114 -12.70 -24.27 -10.92
CA SER A 114 -12.38 -25.51 -10.20
C SER A 114 -12.39 -25.39 -8.66
N GLY A 115 -12.56 -24.17 -8.12
CA GLY A 115 -12.50 -23.89 -6.69
C GLY A 115 -11.10 -23.69 -6.13
N ALA A 116 -10.07 -23.63 -6.97
CA ALA A 116 -8.72 -23.24 -6.55
C ALA A 116 -8.61 -21.71 -6.47
N PRO A 117 -7.73 -21.16 -5.60
CA PRO A 117 -7.40 -19.74 -5.64
C PRO A 117 -6.89 -19.32 -7.02
N PHE A 118 -7.32 -18.17 -7.50
CA PHE A 118 -6.85 -17.63 -8.78
C PHE A 118 -5.42 -17.08 -8.65
N ALA A 119 -4.52 -17.53 -9.51
CA ALA A 119 -3.10 -17.14 -9.48
C ALA A 119 -2.86 -15.66 -9.79
N GLY A 120 -3.84 -14.97 -10.38
CA GLY A 120 -3.82 -13.53 -10.66
C GLY A 120 -4.40 -12.64 -9.55
N ASP A 121 -4.90 -13.24 -8.45
CA ASP A 121 -5.41 -12.48 -7.31
C ASP A 121 -4.26 -11.95 -6.44
N PRO A 122 -4.04 -10.61 -6.37
CA PRO A 122 -2.98 -10.04 -5.55
C PRO A 122 -3.08 -10.41 -4.06
N ARG A 123 -4.29 -10.53 -3.54
CA ARG A 123 -4.52 -10.93 -2.13
C ARG A 123 -4.04 -12.38 -1.90
N PHE A 124 -4.25 -13.27 -2.84
CA PHE A 124 -3.73 -14.63 -2.80
C PHE A 124 -2.19 -14.66 -2.87
N ILE A 125 -1.57 -13.80 -3.68
CA ILE A 125 -0.10 -13.68 -3.76
C ILE A 125 0.48 -13.33 -2.38
N LEU A 126 -0.10 -12.37 -1.66
CA LEU A 126 0.33 -12.05 -0.30
C LEU A 126 0.12 -13.24 0.66
N LYS A 127 -1.05 -13.88 0.63
CA LYS A 127 -1.34 -15.07 1.46
C LYS A 127 -0.27 -16.16 1.33
N ARG A 128 0.20 -16.43 0.11
CA ARG A 128 1.28 -17.39 -0.14
C ARG A 128 2.57 -17.04 0.59
N GLN A 129 2.96 -15.76 0.61
CA GLN A 129 4.17 -15.33 1.30
C GLN A 129 4.00 -15.35 2.82
N LEU A 130 2.82 -15.02 3.33
CA LEU A 130 2.49 -15.15 4.76
C LEU A 130 2.51 -16.61 5.20
N GLU A 131 2.01 -17.54 4.39
CA GLU A 131 2.12 -18.98 4.64
C GLU A 131 3.58 -19.46 4.66
N ARG A 132 4.44 -18.91 3.77
CA ARG A 132 5.89 -19.19 3.80
C ARG A 132 6.52 -18.72 5.10
N ALA A 133 6.22 -17.51 5.56
CA ALA A 133 6.67 -17.00 6.85
C ALA A 133 6.20 -17.89 8.01
N ALA A 134 4.93 -18.31 8.00
CA ALA A 134 4.36 -19.21 9.02
C ALA A 134 5.06 -20.59 9.06
N LYS A 135 5.40 -21.17 7.90
CA LYS A 135 6.19 -22.42 7.81
C LYS A 135 7.60 -22.28 8.39
N LEU A 136 8.17 -21.08 8.33
CA LEU A 136 9.46 -20.76 8.97
C LEU A 136 9.31 -20.43 10.47
N GLY A 137 8.07 -20.45 11.01
CA GLY A 137 7.80 -20.20 12.42
C GLY A 137 7.54 -18.74 12.77
N TYR A 138 7.21 -17.90 11.79
CA TYR A 138 7.02 -16.46 12.00
C TYR A 138 5.65 -15.97 11.53
N LYS A 139 5.10 -15.01 12.27
CA LYS A 139 4.03 -14.11 11.81
C LYS A 139 4.70 -12.80 11.36
N TRP A 140 4.35 -12.32 10.17
CA TRP A 140 4.82 -11.03 9.68
C TRP A 140 3.84 -9.94 10.05
N ASN A 141 4.32 -8.92 10.76
CA ASN A 141 3.57 -7.73 11.12
C ASN A 141 4.10 -6.54 10.32
N THR A 142 3.20 -5.66 9.89
CA THR A 142 3.55 -4.49 9.11
C THR A 142 2.60 -3.32 9.38
N GLY A 143 3.08 -2.08 9.17
CA GLY A 143 2.31 -0.84 9.27
C GLY A 143 2.84 0.14 8.22
N PRO A 144 2.04 0.50 7.20
CA PRO A 144 2.40 1.51 6.22
C PRO A 144 1.97 2.90 6.68
N GLU A 145 2.79 3.90 6.43
CA GLU A 145 2.50 5.33 6.53
C GLU A 145 2.12 5.81 5.13
N LEU A 146 0.84 6.12 4.88
CA LEU A 146 0.36 6.50 3.56
C LEU A 146 0.16 8.01 3.46
N GLU A 147 1.07 8.66 2.76
CA GLU A 147 0.95 10.08 2.44
C GLU A 147 0.03 10.30 1.23
N PHE A 148 -0.67 11.43 1.22
CA PHE A 148 -1.59 11.80 0.15
C PHE A 148 -1.73 13.31 0.01
N PHE A 149 -2.22 13.77 -1.15
CA PHE A 149 -2.53 15.18 -1.38
C PHE A 149 -4.03 15.42 -1.41
N LEU A 150 -4.45 16.56 -0.88
CA LEU A 150 -5.79 17.12 -1.06
C LEU A 150 -5.75 18.31 -2.00
N PHE A 151 -6.48 18.19 -3.10
CA PHE A 151 -6.59 19.23 -4.12
C PHE A 151 -7.99 19.83 -4.17
N ARG A 152 -8.05 21.12 -4.48
CA ARG A 152 -9.29 21.77 -4.86
C ARG A 152 -9.66 21.40 -6.30
N ARG A 153 -10.93 21.46 -6.64
CA ARG A 153 -11.36 21.45 -8.02
C ARG A 153 -11.22 22.87 -8.60
N ASP A 154 -10.95 22.98 -9.89
CA ASP A 154 -10.99 24.28 -10.57
C ASP A 154 -12.45 24.79 -10.71
N GLU A 155 -12.62 25.99 -11.31
CA GLU A 155 -13.92 26.63 -11.49
C GLU A 155 -14.88 25.79 -12.36
N ASP A 156 -14.34 24.96 -13.24
CA ASP A 156 -15.09 24.02 -14.09
C ASP A 156 -15.36 22.67 -13.37
N GLY A 157 -14.92 22.51 -12.13
CA GLY A 157 -15.02 21.28 -11.33
C GLY A 157 -14.02 20.19 -11.73
N ARG A 158 -13.01 20.51 -12.56
CA ARG A 158 -11.97 19.58 -12.96
C ARG A 158 -10.93 19.41 -11.86
N VAL A 159 -10.31 18.24 -11.82
CA VAL A 159 -9.19 17.98 -10.91
C VAL A 159 -7.92 18.62 -11.50
N ALA A 160 -7.31 19.50 -10.74
CA ALA A 160 -6.02 20.11 -11.05
C ALA A 160 -5.10 20.02 -9.82
N PRO A 161 -3.78 20.04 -9.96
CA PRO A 161 -2.85 20.00 -8.82
C PRO A 161 -2.83 21.34 -8.08
N LEU A 162 -3.99 21.75 -7.56
CA LEU A 162 -4.21 22.97 -6.80
C LEU A 162 -4.30 22.58 -5.31
N PRO A 163 -3.23 22.74 -4.50
CA PRO A 163 -3.23 22.41 -3.08
C PRO A 163 -4.43 23.04 -2.36
N HIS A 164 -5.02 22.28 -1.43
CA HIS A 164 -6.13 22.76 -0.62
C HIS A 164 -5.72 23.94 0.27
N ASP A 165 -4.48 23.91 0.77
CA ASP A 165 -3.87 24.93 1.61
C ASP A 165 -2.40 25.16 1.27
N GLN A 166 -1.73 26.02 2.05
CA GLN A 166 -0.31 26.35 1.95
C GLN A 166 0.41 26.07 3.27
N ALA A 167 -0.15 25.21 4.12
CA ALA A 167 0.46 24.81 5.37
C ALA A 167 1.71 23.96 5.13
N GLY A 168 2.53 23.86 6.16
CA GLY A 168 3.71 23.01 6.22
C GLY A 168 3.61 21.99 7.35
N TYR A 169 4.73 21.35 7.66
CA TYR A 169 4.81 20.25 8.60
C TYR A 169 4.33 20.64 10.00
N PHE A 170 3.26 19.97 10.48
CA PHE A 170 2.60 20.21 11.77
C PHE A 170 2.02 21.62 11.98
N ASP A 171 1.86 22.40 10.93
CA ASP A 171 1.18 23.69 11.05
C ASP A 171 -0.25 23.51 11.56
N PHE A 172 -0.64 24.38 12.50
CA PHE A 172 -1.98 24.31 13.07
C PHE A 172 -2.93 25.38 12.51
N SER A 173 -2.46 26.61 12.42
CA SER A 173 -3.33 27.75 12.06
C SER A 173 -3.56 27.92 10.57
N THR A 174 -2.67 27.38 9.74
CA THR A 174 -2.73 27.46 8.27
C THR A 174 -3.25 26.17 7.63
N ASP A 175 -3.37 25.11 8.41
CA ASP A 175 -3.94 23.82 8.01
C ASP A 175 -5.46 23.93 7.87
N LEU A 176 -5.95 23.95 6.64
CA LEU A 176 -7.37 24.05 6.32
C LEU A 176 -8.06 22.68 6.22
N ALA A 177 -7.32 21.58 6.34
CA ALA A 177 -7.83 20.23 6.16
C ALA A 177 -8.11 19.48 7.48
N GLN A 178 -8.01 20.15 8.63
CA GLN A 178 -8.18 19.50 9.93
C GLN A 178 -9.56 18.80 10.07
N GLU A 179 -10.65 19.48 9.70
CA GLU A 179 -12.00 18.92 9.75
C GLU A 179 -12.14 17.73 8.78
N VAL A 180 -11.61 17.87 7.57
CA VAL A 180 -11.63 16.79 6.56
C VAL A 180 -10.88 15.55 7.07
N ARG A 181 -9.68 15.74 7.68
CA ARG A 181 -8.92 14.62 8.27
C ARG A 181 -9.65 13.98 9.44
N GLN A 182 -10.34 14.76 10.30
CA GLN A 182 -11.15 14.21 11.37
C GLN A 182 -12.29 13.33 10.84
N ASP A 183 -12.96 13.73 9.77
CA ASP A 183 -14.00 12.92 9.15
C ASP A 183 -13.41 11.68 8.46
N MET A 184 -12.21 11.78 7.88
CA MET A 184 -11.47 10.62 7.37
C MET A 184 -11.15 9.62 8.48
N VAL A 185 -10.63 10.09 9.61
CA VAL A 185 -10.34 9.27 10.80
C VAL A 185 -11.62 8.58 11.30
N ASN A 186 -12.71 9.32 11.49
CA ASN A 186 -13.99 8.76 11.92
C ASN A 186 -14.48 7.65 10.95
N ALA A 187 -14.30 7.84 9.65
CA ALA A 187 -14.70 6.85 8.67
C ALA A 187 -13.79 5.60 8.69
N LEU A 188 -12.48 5.77 8.90
CA LEU A 188 -11.54 4.65 9.06
C LEU A 188 -11.85 3.84 10.32
N GLU A 189 -12.09 4.50 11.44
CA GLU A 189 -12.47 3.84 12.69
C GLU A 189 -13.82 3.12 12.59
N ALA A 190 -14.75 3.63 11.80
CA ALA A 190 -16.01 2.94 11.51
C ALA A 190 -15.77 1.64 10.71
N PHE A 191 -14.71 1.51 9.94
CA PHE A 191 -14.26 0.24 9.35
C PHE A 191 -13.47 -0.64 10.34
N GLY A 192 -13.22 -0.15 11.58
CA GLY A 192 -12.40 -0.83 12.58
C GLY A 192 -10.89 -0.70 12.33
N ILE A 193 -10.47 0.28 11.53
CA ILE A 193 -9.07 0.65 11.34
C ILE A 193 -8.73 1.66 12.43
N ARG A 194 -7.90 1.26 13.40
CA ARG A 194 -7.52 2.14 14.50
C ARG A 194 -6.44 3.11 14.05
N VAL A 195 -6.75 4.40 14.12
CA VAL A 195 -5.83 5.47 13.74
C VAL A 195 -4.94 5.85 14.93
N GLU A 196 -3.63 6.02 14.68
CA GLU A 196 -2.65 6.46 15.69
C GLU A 196 -2.40 7.97 15.62
N ALA A 197 -2.27 8.52 14.41
CA ALA A 197 -1.97 9.93 14.19
C ALA A 197 -2.55 10.44 12.87
N ALA A 198 -2.76 11.77 12.79
CA ALA A 198 -3.13 12.44 11.55
C ALA A 198 -2.57 13.86 11.58
N HIS A 199 -1.79 14.24 10.57
CA HIS A 199 -1.14 15.54 10.51
C HIS A 199 -0.99 16.07 9.08
N HIS A 200 -0.66 17.37 8.99
CA HIS A 200 -0.22 17.99 7.75
C HIS A 200 1.26 17.67 7.50
N GLU A 201 1.59 17.31 6.26
CA GLU A 201 2.93 16.99 5.82
C GLU A 201 3.70 18.24 5.35
N VAL A 202 4.98 18.04 4.89
CA VAL A 202 5.88 19.11 4.51
C VAL A 202 5.37 19.92 3.32
N ALA A 203 4.81 19.26 2.31
CA ALA A 203 4.36 19.93 1.10
C ALA A 203 2.95 20.51 1.25
N ALA A 204 2.69 21.65 0.63
CA ALA A 204 1.37 22.26 0.59
C ALA A 204 0.29 21.28 0.12
N GLY A 205 -0.79 21.16 0.90
CA GLY A 205 -1.89 20.24 0.64
C GLY A 205 -1.54 18.75 0.80
N GLN A 206 -0.39 18.43 1.43
CA GLN A 206 0.02 17.06 1.71
C GLN A 206 -0.31 16.67 3.14
N HIS A 207 -0.79 15.45 3.33
CA HIS A 207 -1.26 14.93 4.61
C HIS A 207 -0.83 13.49 4.79
N GLU A 208 -0.77 13.07 6.07
CA GLU A 208 -0.56 11.69 6.48
C GLU A 208 -1.56 11.31 7.57
N ILE A 209 -2.04 10.08 7.52
CA ILE A 209 -2.85 9.46 8.56
C ILE A 209 -2.28 8.07 8.82
N ASP A 210 -1.76 7.87 10.02
CA ASP A 210 -1.18 6.61 10.45
C ASP A 210 -2.19 5.76 11.18
N PHE A 211 -2.18 4.47 10.93
CA PHE A 211 -2.99 3.50 11.63
C PHE A 211 -2.16 2.37 12.23
N GLU A 212 -2.65 1.77 13.30
CA GLU A 212 -1.95 0.72 14.02
C GLU A 212 -1.55 -0.43 13.10
N TYR A 213 -0.32 -0.93 13.28
CA TYR A 213 0.18 -2.12 12.60
C TYR A 213 -0.61 -3.37 13.00
N ASP A 214 -0.69 -4.34 12.10
CA ASP A 214 -1.28 -5.65 12.37
C ASP A 214 -0.55 -6.71 11.54
N ASP A 215 -1.11 -7.93 11.46
CA ASP A 215 -0.61 -8.93 10.53
C ASP A 215 -0.72 -8.44 9.08
N GLY A 216 0.16 -8.99 8.23
CA GLY A 216 0.32 -8.47 6.87
C GLY A 216 -0.93 -8.50 6.01
N LEU A 217 -1.85 -9.47 6.21
CA LEU A 217 -3.08 -9.52 5.42
C LEU A 217 -4.08 -8.47 5.89
N THR A 218 -4.32 -8.40 7.19
CA THR A 218 -5.19 -7.39 7.81
C THR A 218 -4.73 -5.98 7.45
N THR A 219 -3.42 -5.72 7.54
CA THR A 219 -2.85 -4.41 7.19
C THR A 219 -2.99 -4.09 5.71
N ALA A 220 -2.82 -5.05 4.81
CA ALA A 220 -3.03 -4.83 3.37
C ALA A 220 -4.51 -4.52 3.05
N ASP A 221 -5.44 -5.28 3.64
CA ASP A 221 -6.89 -5.03 3.53
C ASP A 221 -7.25 -3.63 4.07
N ASN A 222 -6.64 -3.21 5.19
CA ASN A 222 -6.80 -1.87 5.77
C ASN A 222 -6.26 -0.78 4.85
N ALA A 223 -5.06 -0.95 4.27
CA ALA A 223 -4.47 0.04 3.37
C ALA A 223 -5.28 0.23 2.08
N ILE A 224 -5.85 -0.84 1.53
CA ILE A 224 -6.77 -0.75 0.39
C ILE A 224 -8.06 0.00 0.80
N THR A 225 -8.62 -0.34 1.97
CA THR A 225 -9.80 0.33 2.52
C THR A 225 -9.54 1.82 2.77
N PHE A 226 -8.38 2.15 3.30
CA PHE A 226 -7.90 3.51 3.53
C PHE A 226 -7.96 4.36 2.25
N LYS A 227 -7.37 3.87 1.16
CA LYS A 227 -7.29 4.63 -0.10
C LYS A 227 -8.67 5.03 -0.65
N PHE A 228 -9.63 4.12 -0.68
CA PHE A 228 -10.95 4.48 -1.20
C PHE A 228 -11.78 5.29 -0.21
N THR A 229 -11.59 5.08 1.10
CA THR A 229 -12.26 5.86 2.15
C THR A 229 -11.86 7.33 2.07
N LEU A 230 -10.57 7.64 2.02
CA LEU A 230 -10.08 9.01 1.95
C LEU A 230 -10.57 9.73 0.68
N LYS A 231 -10.58 9.03 -0.46
CA LYS A 231 -11.16 9.59 -1.70
C LYS A 231 -12.65 9.89 -1.57
N ALA A 232 -13.41 9.02 -0.92
CA ALA A 232 -14.85 9.22 -0.73
C ALA A 232 -15.13 10.41 0.21
N ILE A 233 -14.45 10.48 1.34
CA ILE A 233 -14.62 11.57 2.31
C ILE A 233 -14.17 12.92 1.72
N ALA A 234 -13.00 12.97 1.05
CA ALA A 234 -12.55 14.18 0.36
C ALA A 234 -13.61 14.69 -0.64
N ASN A 235 -14.21 13.78 -1.42
CA ASN A 235 -15.27 14.15 -2.36
C ASN A 235 -16.53 14.72 -1.68
N LEU A 236 -16.89 14.26 -0.48
CA LEU A 236 -18.00 14.84 0.30
C LEU A 236 -17.72 16.28 0.73
N HIS A 237 -16.44 16.63 0.95
CA HIS A 237 -15.97 17.98 1.25
C HIS A 237 -15.67 18.82 -0.01
N GLY A 238 -16.02 18.35 -1.21
CA GLY A 238 -15.73 19.06 -2.47
C GLY A 238 -14.26 19.06 -2.87
N LEU A 239 -13.43 18.23 -2.20
CA LEU A 239 -12.01 18.08 -2.46
C LEU A 239 -11.73 16.82 -3.29
N TYR A 240 -10.48 16.68 -3.70
CA TYR A 240 -9.98 15.50 -4.39
C TYR A 240 -8.73 14.96 -3.69
N ALA A 241 -8.81 13.76 -3.14
CA ALA A 241 -7.65 13.06 -2.57
C ALA A 241 -6.92 12.26 -3.64
N THR A 242 -5.59 12.42 -3.72
CA THR A 242 -4.75 11.66 -4.63
C THR A 242 -3.58 11.00 -3.91
N PHE A 243 -3.29 9.77 -4.31
CA PHE A 243 -2.14 8.98 -3.91
C PHE A 243 -1.06 8.95 -5.01
N MET A 244 -1.07 9.93 -5.91
CA MET A 244 -0.03 10.11 -6.92
C MET A 244 1.30 10.42 -6.26
N PRO A 245 2.40 9.71 -6.57
CA PRO A 245 3.68 9.85 -5.87
C PRO A 245 4.30 11.25 -5.96
N LYS A 246 4.16 11.91 -7.12
CA LYS A 246 4.71 13.26 -7.35
C LYS A 246 3.75 14.11 -8.18
N PRO A 247 2.69 14.65 -7.57
CA PRO A 247 1.69 15.39 -8.33
C PRO A 247 2.12 16.83 -8.67
N ILE A 248 3.08 17.40 -7.95
CA ILE A 248 3.56 18.77 -8.13
C ILE A 248 5.09 18.77 -8.26
N PHE A 249 5.59 19.46 -9.28
CA PHE A 249 7.03 19.67 -9.49
C PHE A 249 7.61 20.59 -8.40
N GLY A 250 8.82 20.29 -7.93
CA GLY A 250 9.59 21.16 -7.04
C GLY A 250 9.28 21.07 -5.53
N ILE A 251 8.28 20.26 -5.12
CA ILE A 251 7.96 20.01 -3.70
C ILE A 251 8.08 18.53 -3.35
N ASN A 252 7.96 18.13 -2.09
CA ASN A 252 8.01 16.72 -1.67
C ASN A 252 6.88 15.90 -2.34
N GLY A 253 7.13 14.61 -2.57
CA GLY A 253 6.15 13.67 -3.07
C GLY A 253 5.65 12.74 -1.96
N SER A 254 4.62 11.95 -2.24
CA SER A 254 4.00 11.01 -1.29
C SER A 254 4.72 9.66 -1.26
N GLY A 255 5.13 9.25 -0.08
CA GLY A 255 5.66 7.93 0.24
C GLY A 255 4.63 7.00 0.86
N MET A 256 4.98 5.73 0.94
CA MET A 256 4.32 4.71 1.75
C MET A 256 5.41 3.97 2.54
N HIS A 257 5.99 4.66 3.51
CA HIS A 257 7.00 4.05 4.37
C HIS A 257 6.39 2.83 5.06
N THR A 258 7.06 1.70 4.97
CA THR A 258 6.48 0.44 5.43
C THR A 258 7.30 -0.15 6.56
N HIS A 259 6.77 -0.08 7.77
CA HIS A 259 7.32 -0.71 8.96
C HIS A 259 7.08 -2.21 8.95
N GLN A 260 8.09 -2.99 9.33
CA GLN A 260 8.05 -4.45 9.27
C GLN A 260 8.73 -5.08 10.47
N SER A 261 8.18 -6.20 10.93
CA SER A 261 8.80 -7.07 11.91
C SER A 261 8.34 -8.52 11.75
N LEU A 262 9.14 -9.47 12.27
CA LEU A 262 8.75 -10.87 12.40
C LEU A 262 8.49 -11.18 13.86
N TYR A 263 7.34 -11.79 14.13
CA TYR A 263 6.98 -12.31 15.46
C TYR A 263 7.20 -13.82 15.50
N SER A 264 8.02 -14.30 16.41
CA SER A 264 8.29 -15.73 16.60
C SER A 264 7.08 -16.42 17.20
N LEU A 265 6.51 -17.40 16.49
CA LEU A 265 5.39 -18.21 16.96
C LEU A 265 5.79 -19.13 18.12
N ALA A 266 7.03 -19.57 18.16
CA ALA A 266 7.55 -20.46 19.20
C ALA A 266 7.89 -19.67 20.48
N GLU A 267 8.57 -18.52 20.34
CA GLU A 267 9.03 -17.73 21.48
C GLU A 267 8.00 -16.70 21.96
N GLN A 268 6.91 -16.49 21.20
CA GLN A 268 5.83 -15.54 21.48
C GLN A 268 6.37 -14.11 21.72
N ARG A 269 7.35 -13.69 20.90
CA ARG A 269 7.97 -12.35 20.97
C ARG A 269 8.39 -11.85 19.60
N ASN A 270 8.70 -10.56 19.53
CA ASN A 270 9.30 -9.94 18.36
C ASN A 270 10.71 -10.53 18.12
N ALA A 271 10.88 -11.23 16.98
CA ALA A 271 12.13 -11.89 16.62
C ALA A 271 13.20 -10.90 16.11
N PHE A 272 12.83 -9.65 15.80
CA PHE A 272 13.78 -8.62 15.38
C PHE A 272 14.56 -8.02 16.55
N ALA A 273 14.04 -8.16 17.79
CA ALA A 273 14.63 -7.51 18.96
C ALA A 273 15.79 -8.32 19.55
N ASP A 274 16.92 -7.63 19.78
CA ASP A 274 18.06 -8.10 20.59
C ASP A 274 18.61 -6.91 21.38
N GLY A 275 18.32 -6.87 22.69
CA GLY A 275 18.68 -5.77 23.57
C GLY A 275 20.19 -5.56 23.78
N ASP A 276 21.00 -6.57 23.53
CA ASP A 276 22.46 -6.53 23.74
C ASP A 276 23.20 -5.97 22.52
N ASN A 277 22.53 -5.84 21.36
CA ASN A 277 23.12 -5.34 20.13
C ASN A 277 23.07 -3.79 20.05
N LYS A 278 24.08 -3.18 19.41
CA LYS A 278 24.22 -1.71 19.25
C LYS A 278 22.96 -1.02 18.71
N TYR A 279 22.21 -1.67 17.82
CA TYR A 279 20.98 -1.14 17.22
C TYR A 279 19.71 -1.78 17.78
N GLY A 280 19.83 -2.72 18.73
CA GLY A 280 18.72 -3.50 19.26
C GLY A 280 18.18 -4.54 18.29
N LEU A 281 18.94 -4.87 17.23
CA LEU A 281 18.56 -5.78 16.15
C LEU A 281 19.18 -7.16 16.33
N SER A 282 18.36 -8.21 16.24
CA SER A 282 18.84 -9.59 16.18
C SER A 282 19.56 -9.89 14.85
N ASP A 283 20.31 -10.99 14.79
CA ASP A 283 20.93 -11.47 13.57
C ASP A 283 19.87 -11.80 12.51
N LEU A 284 18.70 -12.27 12.92
CA LEU A 284 17.56 -12.50 12.03
C LEU A 284 17.08 -11.20 11.38
N ALA A 285 16.92 -10.12 12.16
CA ALA A 285 16.55 -8.81 11.61
C ALA A 285 17.61 -8.28 10.63
N ARG A 286 18.89 -8.47 10.95
CA ARG A 286 20.02 -8.10 10.07
C ARG A 286 19.98 -8.88 8.75
N SER A 287 19.76 -10.19 8.80
CA SER A 287 19.65 -11.02 7.61
C SER A 287 18.39 -10.66 6.78
N TYR A 288 17.28 -10.34 7.45
CA TYR A 288 16.06 -9.84 6.79
C TYR A 288 16.31 -8.53 6.01
N MET A 289 16.97 -7.55 6.65
CA MET A 289 17.36 -6.29 6.01
C MET A 289 18.32 -6.50 4.84
N ALA A 290 19.29 -7.41 4.99
CA ALA A 290 20.23 -7.75 3.92
C ALA A 290 19.50 -8.32 2.70
N GLY A 291 18.47 -9.15 2.90
CA GLY A 291 17.60 -9.65 1.84
C GLY A 291 16.83 -8.52 1.13
N ILE A 292 16.22 -7.60 1.90
CA ILE A 292 15.55 -6.42 1.34
C ILE A 292 16.51 -5.60 0.47
N LEU A 293 17.74 -5.31 0.94
CA LEU A 293 18.72 -4.53 0.17
C LEU A 293 19.22 -5.28 -1.07
N ALA A 294 19.37 -6.61 -0.99
CA ALA A 294 19.82 -7.43 -2.12
C ALA A 294 18.82 -7.39 -3.28
N HIS A 295 17.53 -7.44 -2.98
CA HIS A 295 16.43 -7.49 -3.95
C HIS A 295 15.79 -6.11 -4.23
N ALA A 296 16.27 -5.02 -3.60
CA ALA A 296 15.64 -3.70 -3.70
C ALA A 296 15.46 -3.22 -5.15
N ARG A 297 16.45 -3.45 -6.01
CA ARG A 297 16.39 -3.05 -7.43
C ARG A 297 15.34 -3.83 -8.21
N GLY A 298 15.16 -5.11 -7.93
CA GLY A 298 14.10 -5.93 -8.52
C GLY A 298 12.71 -5.62 -7.98
N MET A 299 12.61 -5.30 -6.68
CA MET A 299 11.34 -4.97 -6.05
C MET A 299 10.78 -3.61 -6.47
N ILE A 300 11.66 -2.65 -6.83
CA ILE A 300 11.23 -1.24 -6.95
C ILE A 300 10.15 -1.04 -8.02
N ALA A 301 10.13 -1.84 -9.08
CA ALA A 301 9.06 -1.79 -10.08
C ALA A 301 7.68 -2.11 -9.51
N VAL A 302 7.61 -2.88 -8.41
CA VAL A 302 6.37 -3.23 -7.71
C VAL A 302 6.06 -2.23 -6.60
N LEU A 303 7.08 -1.71 -5.92
CA LEU A 303 6.96 -0.78 -4.79
C LEU A 303 6.70 0.66 -5.24
N ALA A 304 7.18 1.03 -6.41
CA ALA A 304 7.06 2.34 -7.05
C ALA A 304 6.70 2.14 -8.54
N PRO A 305 5.43 1.73 -8.84
CA PRO A 305 5.09 1.06 -10.09
C PRO A 305 4.68 1.99 -11.23
N THR A 306 4.85 3.29 -11.10
CA THR A 306 4.42 4.24 -12.14
C THR A 306 5.60 5.05 -12.67
N VAL A 307 5.50 5.58 -13.88
CA VAL A 307 6.50 6.53 -14.41
C VAL A 307 6.62 7.76 -13.50
N ASN A 308 5.56 8.12 -12.81
CA ASN A 308 5.54 9.24 -11.87
C ASN A 308 6.28 8.93 -10.56
N SER A 309 6.37 7.66 -10.15
CA SER A 309 7.11 7.21 -8.96
C SER A 309 8.58 7.65 -9.02
N TYR A 310 9.20 7.60 -10.19
CA TYR A 310 10.61 7.98 -10.42
C TYR A 310 10.84 9.49 -10.47
N LYS A 311 9.77 10.30 -10.43
CA LYS A 311 9.83 11.74 -10.18
C LYS A 311 9.85 12.07 -8.67
N ARG A 312 9.40 11.13 -7.83
CA ARG A 312 9.57 11.17 -6.37
C ARG A 312 10.96 10.64 -5.96
N LEU A 313 11.38 9.50 -6.53
CA LEU A 313 12.64 8.83 -6.20
C LEU A 313 13.83 9.52 -6.85
N VAL A 314 14.06 10.77 -6.48
CA VAL A 314 15.19 11.60 -6.91
C VAL A 314 15.94 12.14 -5.70
N PRO A 315 17.28 12.27 -5.73
CA PRO A 315 18.04 12.85 -4.64
C PRO A 315 17.57 14.29 -4.32
N GLY A 316 17.54 14.65 -3.03
CA GLY A 316 17.28 16.02 -2.57
C GLY A 316 15.88 16.32 -2.04
N TYR A 317 14.94 15.37 -2.10
CA TYR A 317 13.56 15.54 -1.57
C TYR A 317 13.22 14.49 -0.50
N GLU A 318 14.18 14.17 0.37
CA GLU A 318 14.06 13.11 1.40
C GLU A 318 13.73 11.71 0.84
N ALA A 319 13.85 11.53 -0.47
CA ALA A 319 13.56 10.27 -1.14
C ALA A 319 14.71 9.26 -0.97
N PRO A 320 14.43 8.01 -0.58
CA PRO A 320 15.44 6.99 -0.32
C PRO A 320 15.87 6.33 -1.64
N THR A 321 16.91 6.85 -2.27
CA THR A 321 17.43 6.34 -3.54
C THR A 321 18.65 5.42 -3.39
N TYR A 322 19.27 5.39 -2.21
CA TYR A 322 20.51 4.66 -1.97
C TYR A 322 20.27 3.34 -1.21
N LEU A 323 20.85 2.26 -1.72
CA LEU A 323 20.75 0.90 -1.17
C LEU A 323 21.62 0.74 0.08
N THR A 324 21.18 1.35 1.15
CA THR A 324 21.84 1.28 2.45
C THR A 324 20.83 1.40 3.58
N TRP A 325 21.31 1.32 4.82
CA TRP A 325 20.49 1.47 6.01
C TRP A 325 21.14 2.37 7.05
N GLY A 326 20.32 2.92 7.93
CA GLY A 326 20.77 3.73 9.06
C GLY A 326 19.67 3.95 10.08
N ARG A 327 19.99 4.61 11.18
CA ARG A 327 19.02 5.01 12.20
C ARG A 327 18.58 6.46 12.05
N THR A 328 19.54 7.35 11.73
CA THR A 328 19.31 8.79 11.63
C THR A 328 19.28 9.28 10.19
N ASN A 329 19.77 8.49 9.26
CA ASN A 329 19.87 8.84 7.85
C ASN A 329 18.53 8.63 7.12
N ARG A 330 17.86 9.75 6.76
CA ARG A 330 16.60 9.73 5.99
C ARG A 330 16.79 9.46 4.49
N SER A 331 18.02 9.54 3.97
CA SER A 331 18.34 9.19 2.59
C SER A 331 18.55 7.69 2.36
N ALA A 332 18.65 6.90 3.44
CA ALA A 332 18.80 5.45 3.38
C ALA A 332 17.49 4.76 3.00
N LEU A 333 17.59 3.66 2.23
CA LEU A 333 16.43 2.83 1.84
C LEU A 333 15.74 2.21 3.04
N ILE A 334 16.53 1.74 4.03
CA ILE A 334 16.00 1.15 5.26
C ILE A 334 16.41 2.03 6.44
N ARG A 335 15.43 2.40 7.23
CA ARG A 335 15.63 3.06 8.51
C ARG A 335 15.28 2.12 9.65
N VAL A 336 16.04 2.19 10.75
CA VAL A 336 15.75 1.48 12.00
C VAL A 336 15.28 2.51 13.03
N PRO A 337 13.97 2.72 13.21
CA PRO A 337 13.44 3.68 14.17
C PRO A 337 13.88 3.36 15.60
N LYS A 338 14.05 4.40 16.43
CA LYS A 338 14.27 4.18 17.87
C LYS A 338 12.98 3.70 18.51
N ALA A 339 13.09 2.66 19.32
CA ALA A 339 12.01 2.22 20.17
C ALA A 339 11.84 3.16 21.37
N SER A 340 10.60 3.34 21.82
CA SER A 340 10.32 4.08 23.05
C SER A 340 10.94 3.38 24.27
N PRO A 341 11.39 4.14 25.27
CA PRO A 341 11.88 3.54 26.52
C PRO A 341 10.83 2.62 27.15
N GLY A 342 11.24 1.43 27.53
CA GLY A 342 10.36 0.42 28.15
C GLY A 342 9.56 -0.45 27.17
N ARG A 343 9.58 -0.15 25.86
CA ARG A 343 8.92 -0.96 24.81
C ARG A 343 9.89 -1.43 23.72
N SER A 344 11.18 -1.53 24.07
CA SER A 344 12.24 -1.78 23.08
C SER A 344 12.06 -3.12 22.35
N VAL A 345 11.60 -4.16 23.03
CA VAL A 345 11.40 -5.48 22.40
C VAL A 345 10.21 -5.46 21.44
N GLU A 346 9.07 -4.96 21.90
CA GLU A 346 7.83 -4.95 21.08
C GLU A 346 7.92 -4.01 19.90
N ALA A 347 8.58 -2.85 20.09
CA ALA A 347 8.64 -1.79 19.09
C ALA A 347 9.82 -1.88 18.11
N THR A 348 10.70 -2.90 18.24
CA THR A 348 11.82 -3.10 17.29
C THR A 348 11.27 -3.47 15.92
N ARG A 349 11.60 -2.65 14.93
CA ARG A 349 11.12 -2.78 13.56
C ARG A 349 12.11 -2.17 12.57
N VAL A 350 11.94 -2.49 11.31
CA VAL A 350 12.64 -1.87 10.19
C VAL A 350 11.63 -1.13 9.32
N GLU A 351 12.00 0.00 8.78
CA GLU A 351 11.19 0.84 7.92
C GLU A 351 11.79 0.85 6.52
N VAL A 352 11.06 0.31 5.55
CA VAL A 352 11.42 0.38 4.12
C VAL A 352 10.76 1.63 3.54
N ARG A 353 11.57 2.57 3.04
CA ARG A 353 11.12 3.92 2.71
C ARG A 353 10.83 4.18 1.23
N CYS A 354 11.26 3.28 0.34
CA CYS A 354 11.09 3.48 -1.10
C CYS A 354 9.69 3.25 -1.65
N PRO A 355 8.77 2.45 -1.05
CA PRO A 355 7.43 2.30 -1.58
C PRO A 355 6.69 3.63 -1.68
N ASP A 356 5.75 3.71 -2.62
CA ASP A 356 4.81 4.81 -2.69
C ASP A 356 3.35 4.31 -2.72
N PRO A 357 2.38 5.18 -2.39
CA PRO A 357 1.00 4.76 -2.22
C PRO A 357 0.27 4.42 -3.53
N SER A 358 0.90 4.62 -4.71
CA SER A 358 0.34 4.15 -5.98
C SER A 358 0.48 2.64 -6.18
N SER A 359 1.34 1.98 -5.38
CA SER A 359 1.55 0.55 -5.45
C SER A 359 0.30 -0.26 -5.08
N ASN A 360 0.21 -1.46 -5.65
CA ASN A 360 -0.69 -2.50 -5.15
C ASN A 360 -0.16 -3.00 -3.81
N THR A 361 -0.84 -2.69 -2.73
CA THR A 361 -0.35 -2.98 -1.37
C THR A 361 -0.14 -4.48 -1.13
N TYR A 362 -1.00 -5.36 -1.68
CA TYR A 362 -0.80 -6.81 -1.56
C TYR A 362 0.48 -7.28 -2.23
N LEU A 363 0.74 -6.81 -3.46
CA LEU A 363 1.94 -7.18 -4.21
C LEU A 363 3.20 -6.57 -3.57
N ALA A 364 3.13 -5.30 -3.14
CA ALA A 364 4.22 -4.61 -2.46
C ALA A 364 4.63 -5.36 -1.18
N PHE A 365 3.66 -5.75 -0.36
CA PHE A 365 3.91 -6.51 0.87
C PHE A 365 4.44 -7.92 0.57
N ALA A 366 3.92 -8.58 -0.45
CA ALA A 366 4.37 -9.91 -0.84
C ALA A 366 5.86 -9.91 -1.27
N VAL A 367 6.29 -8.95 -2.09
CA VAL A 367 7.69 -8.91 -2.55
C VAL A 367 8.65 -8.49 -1.44
N MET A 368 8.26 -7.55 -0.56
CA MET A 368 9.08 -7.17 0.59
C MET A 368 9.27 -8.34 1.57
N LEU A 369 8.18 -9.05 1.89
CA LEU A 369 8.27 -10.22 2.75
C LEU A 369 9.13 -11.32 2.12
N ALA A 370 8.94 -11.61 0.84
CA ALA A 370 9.72 -12.63 0.12
C ALA A 370 11.22 -12.32 0.11
N ALA A 371 11.58 -11.06 -0.13
CA ALA A 371 12.97 -10.59 -0.12
C ALA A 371 13.59 -10.70 1.28
N GLY A 372 12.86 -10.27 2.31
CA GLY A 372 13.32 -10.40 3.69
C GLY A 372 13.52 -11.85 4.13
N LEU A 373 12.56 -12.73 3.78
CA LEU A 373 12.66 -14.16 4.08
C LEU A 373 13.82 -14.85 3.32
N ASP A 374 14.10 -14.46 2.09
CA ASP A 374 15.25 -14.96 1.35
C ASP A 374 16.57 -14.62 2.07
N GLY A 375 16.66 -13.39 2.60
CA GLY A 375 17.80 -13.01 3.45
C GLY A 375 17.96 -13.87 4.70
N VAL A 376 16.84 -14.15 5.37
CA VAL A 376 16.82 -15.01 6.56
C VAL A 376 17.23 -16.45 6.23
N GLU A 377 16.62 -17.06 5.20
CA GLU A 377 16.88 -18.44 4.80
C GLU A 377 18.34 -18.66 4.33
N LYS A 378 18.93 -17.64 3.69
CA LYS A 378 20.32 -17.67 3.24
C LYS A 378 21.34 -17.18 4.27
N GLY A 379 20.89 -16.67 5.43
CA GLY A 379 21.77 -16.07 6.43
C GLY A 379 22.60 -14.91 5.88
N MET A 380 21.98 -14.05 5.07
CA MET A 380 22.68 -12.95 4.40
C MET A 380 23.28 -11.99 5.43
N GLN A 381 24.50 -11.51 5.13
CA GLN A 381 25.21 -10.57 5.98
C GLN A 381 24.84 -9.13 5.60
N LEU A 382 24.44 -8.35 6.59
CA LEU A 382 24.13 -6.94 6.43
C LEU A 382 25.43 -6.11 6.48
N ALA A 383 25.63 -5.22 5.51
CA ALA A 383 26.71 -4.24 5.53
C ALA A 383 26.59 -3.26 6.70
N ASP A 384 27.65 -2.54 7.00
CA ASP A 384 27.64 -1.49 8.03
C ASP A 384 26.64 -0.38 7.70
N PRO A 385 26.02 0.25 8.73
CA PRO A 385 25.10 1.35 8.53
C PRO A 385 25.81 2.61 8.03
N VAL A 386 25.09 3.41 7.24
CA VAL A 386 25.51 4.74 6.84
C VAL A 386 24.64 5.78 7.55
N GLU A 387 25.18 6.44 8.55
CA GLU A 387 24.45 7.42 9.37
C GLU A 387 24.56 8.86 8.86
N GLU A 388 25.49 9.12 7.94
CA GLU A 388 25.66 10.41 7.29
C GLU A 388 24.62 10.62 6.18
N SER A 389 24.22 11.87 5.93
CA SER A 389 23.35 12.20 4.80
C SER A 389 24.07 11.95 3.48
N LEU A 390 23.53 11.02 2.69
CA LEU A 390 24.09 10.71 1.37
C LEU A 390 23.85 11.83 0.34
N PHE A 391 22.90 12.71 0.59
CA PHE A 391 22.68 13.89 -0.27
C PHE A 391 23.82 14.92 -0.17
N GLU A 392 24.55 14.91 0.94
CA GLU A 392 25.71 15.80 1.18
C GLU A 392 27.04 15.12 0.80
N MET A 393 27.01 13.83 0.49
CA MET A 393 28.17 13.03 0.17
C MET A 393 28.54 13.18 -1.30
N SER A 394 29.84 13.31 -1.63
CA SER A 394 30.27 13.32 -3.02
C SER A 394 30.07 11.97 -3.70
N ALA A 395 29.82 11.95 -5.02
CA ALA A 395 29.66 10.72 -5.79
C ALA A 395 30.88 9.77 -5.65
N ALA A 396 32.10 10.34 -5.55
CA ALA A 396 33.33 9.56 -5.34
C ALA A 396 33.29 8.80 -4.00
N ARG A 397 32.82 9.44 -2.93
CA ARG A 397 32.71 8.83 -1.60
C ARG A 397 31.58 7.78 -1.53
N ILE A 398 30.46 8.04 -2.20
CA ILE A 398 29.38 7.05 -2.35
C ILE A 398 29.89 5.77 -3.06
N ALA A 399 30.66 5.95 -4.13
CA ALA A 399 31.28 4.85 -4.87
C ALA A 399 32.34 4.08 -4.04
N GLU A 400 33.15 4.80 -3.23
CA GLU A 400 34.11 4.19 -2.30
C GLU A 400 33.45 3.28 -1.27
N HIS A 401 32.28 3.66 -0.77
CA HIS A 401 31.46 2.83 0.12
C HIS A 401 30.71 1.70 -0.60
N GLY A 402 30.83 1.57 -1.92
CA GLY A 402 30.14 0.55 -2.70
C GLY A 402 28.60 0.67 -2.67
N ILE A 403 28.07 1.84 -2.35
CA ILE A 403 26.63 2.08 -2.22
C ILE A 403 26.05 2.19 -3.63
N ARG A 404 25.11 1.29 -3.94
CA ARG A 404 24.36 1.32 -5.20
C ARG A 404 23.11 2.17 -5.04
N GLU A 405 22.57 2.62 -6.19
CA GLU A 405 21.32 3.37 -6.27
C GLU A 405 20.18 2.50 -6.82
N LEU A 406 18.96 2.90 -6.51
CA LEU A 406 17.75 2.38 -7.16
C LEU A 406 17.76 2.76 -8.66
N PRO A 407 17.05 2.02 -9.52
CA PRO A 407 16.78 2.44 -10.89
C PRO A 407 16.18 3.85 -10.95
N GLY A 408 16.59 4.63 -11.93
CA GLY A 408 16.14 6.01 -12.12
C GLY A 408 14.86 6.14 -12.94
N THR A 409 14.39 5.07 -13.58
CA THR A 409 13.21 5.04 -14.44
C THR A 409 12.42 3.75 -14.26
N LEU A 410 11.13 3.78 -14.62
CA LEU A 410 10.30 2.58 -14.64
C LEU A 410 10.88 1.51 -15.59
N GLY A 411 11.42 1.93 -16.74
CA GLY A 411 12.05 1.00 -17.70
C GLY A 411 13.22 0.24 -17.08
N GLU A 412 14.15 0.95 -16.42
CA GLU A 412 15.28 0.32 -15.72
C GLU A 412 14.83 -0.58 -14.57
N ALA A 413 13.80 -0.18 -13.84
CA ALA A 413 13.23 -0.97 -12.73
C ALA A 413 12.63 -2.29 -13.23
N LEU A 414 11.97 -2.28 -14.38
CA LEU A 414 11.45 -3.48 -15.03
C LEU A 414 12.58 -4.40 -15.51
N ASP A 415 13.69 -3.84 -16.03
CA ASP A 415 14.88 -4.61 -16.40
C ASP A 415 15.50 -5.34 -15.21
N GLU A 416 15.46 -4.74 -14.03
CA GLU A 416 15.94 -5.36 -12.78
C GLU A 416 14.94 -6.38 -12.22
N LEU A 417 13.62 -6.11 -12.31
CA LEU A 417 12.57 -7.05 -11.91
C LEU A 417 12.65 -8.36 -12.71
N GLU A 418 12.88 -8.28 -14.02
CA GLU A 418 12.97 -9.45 -14.90
C GLU A 418 14.16 -10.36 -14.57
N LYS A 419 15.21 -9.83 -13.93
CA LYS A 419 16.41 -10.56 -13.51
C LYS A 419 16.30 -11.16 -12.10
N ASP A 420 15.36 -10.69 -11.29
CA ASP A 420 15.26 -11.09 -9.89
C ASP A 420 14.32 -12.28 -9.71
N GLU A 421 14.90 -13.47 -9.58
CA GLU A 421 14.15 -14.71 -9.43
C GLU A 421 13.32 -14.79 -8.14
N VAL A 422 13.76 -14.12 -7.05
CA VAL A 422 13.03 -14.12 -5.77
C VAL A 422 11.76 -13.29 -5.90
N VAL A 423 11.86 -12.09 -6.46
CA VAL A 423 10.71 -11.21 -6.68
C VAL A 423 9.75 -11.81 -7.71
N ARG A 424 10.28 -12.34 -8.81
CA ARG A 424 9.49 -13.08 -9.81
C ARG A 424 8.74 -14.26 -9.20
N GLY A 425 9.43 -15.07 -8.40
CA GLY A 425 8.82 -16.22 -7.70
C GLY A 425 7.76 -15.81 -6.67
N ALA A 426 7.94 -14.67 -6.00
CA ALA A 426 6.98 -14.11 -5.08
C ALA A 426 5.67 -13.70 -5.79
N LEU A 427 5.76 -13.05 -6.93
CA LEU A 427 4.60 -12.66 -7.76
C LEU A 427 3.92 -13.89 -8.39
N GLY A 428 4.71 -14.90 -8.78
CA GLY A 428 4.26 -16.04 -9.58
C GLY A 428 4.12 -15.65 -11.06
N GLU A 429 4.13 -16.66 -11.92
CA GLU A 429 4.23 -16.48 -13.38
C GLU A 429 3.08 -15.60 -13.92
N HIS A 430 1.85 -15.88 -13.53
CA HIS A 430 0.68 -15.15 -14.03
C HIS A 430 0.75 -13.64 -13.72
N VAL A 431 0.94 -13.28 -12.43
CA VAL A 431 1.00 -11.87 -12.02
C VAL A 431 2.24 -11.20 -12.60
N PHE A 432 3.38 -11.88 -12.60
CA PHE A 432 4.62 -11.35 -13.16
C PHE A 432 4.47 -10.97 -14.63
N ASP A 433 3.99 -11.90 -15.47
CA ASP A 433 3.90 -11.67 -16.93
C ASP A 433 2.92 -10.53 -17.26
N HIS A 434 1.75 -10.50 -16.61
CA HIS A 434 0.76 -9.45 -16.85
C HIS A 434 1.20 -8.10 -16.28
N PHE A 435 1.84 -8.09 -15.12
CA PHE A 435 2.37 -6.86 -14.52
C PHE A 435 3.48 -6.25 -15.39
N VAL A 436 4.44 -7.06 -15.80
CA VAL A 436 5.53 -6.59 -16.68
C VAL A 436 4.98 -6.09 -18.01
N ALA A 437 4.05 -6.82 -18.64
CA ALA A 437 3.43 -6.39 -19.89
C ALA A 437 2.70 -5.05 -19.76
N ALA A 438 1.88 -4.88 -18.71
CA ALA A 438 1.16 -3.63 -18.46
C ALA A 438 2.12 -2.46 -18.20
N LYS A 439 3.19 -2.68 -17.40
CA LYS A 439 4.14 -1.62 -17.04
C LYS A 439 5.13 -1.29 -18.16
N ARG A 440 5.49 -2.25 -19.01
CA ARG A 440 6.24 -1.99 -20.24
C ARG A 440 5.41 -1.13 -21.20
N GLY A 441 4.11 -1.42 -21.36
CA GLY A 441 3.20 -0.58 -22.15
C GLY A 441 3.14 0.85 -21.61
N GLU A 442 2.96 1.04 -20.29
CA GLU A 442 2.97 2.36 -19.65
C GLU A 442 4.28 3.12 -19.90
N TRP A 443 5.42 2.44 -19.77
CA TRP A 443 6.74 3.03 -20.03
C TRP A 443 6.90 3.43 -21.50
N ASP A 444 6.50 2.58 -22.45
CA ASP A 444 6.61 2.86 -23.89
C ASP A 444 5.72 4.03 -24.32
N ASP A 445 4.50 4.10 -23.78
CA ASP A 445 3.59 5.22 -24.01
C ASP A 445 4.18 6.53 -23.46
N TYR A 446 4.73 6.50 -22.23
CA TYR A 446 5.31 7.68 -21.59
C TYR A 446 6.55 8.21 -22.30
N ARG A 447 7.54 7.33 -22.61
CA ARG A 447 8.83 7.74 -23.17
C ARG A 447 8.75 8.31 -24.59
N THR A 448 7.62 8.14 -25.24
CA THR A 448 7.34 8.69 -26.58
C THR A 448 6.56 10.00 -26.55
N GLN A 449 6.10 10.45 -25.34
CA GLN A 449 5.42 11.73 -25.22
C GLN A 449 6.39 12.89 -25.46
N VAL A 450 5.93 13.89 -26.23
CA VAL A 450 6.62 15.19 -26.35
C VAL A 450 5.99 16.14 -25.34
N THR A 451 6.75 16.54 -24.35
CA THR A 451 6.28 17.36 -23.22
C THR A 451 6.35 18.85 -23.51
N GLU A 452 5.51 19.66 -22.84
CA GLU A 452 5.61 21.13 -22.91
C GLU A 452 7.00 21.62 -22.58
N TRP A 453 7.69 21.01 -21.58
CA TRP A 453 9.04 21.35 -21.22
C TRP A 453 10.03 21.16 -22.39
N GLU A 454 9.86 20.13 -23.21
CA GLU A 454 10.69 19.89 -24.41
C GLU A 454 10.39 20.91 -25.49
N ILE A 455 9.11 21.20 -25.72
CA ILE A 455 8.67 22.21 -26.68
C ILE A 455 9.26 23.58 -26.30
N ASP A 456 9.07 24.02 -25.06
CA ASP A 456 9.57 25.32 -24.57
C ASP A 456 11.09 25.43 -24.67
N ARG A 457 11.80 24.34 -24.52
CA ARG A 457 13.25 24.34 -24.47
C ARG A 457 13.93 24.17 -25.84
N TYR A 458 13.32 23.42 -26.71
CA TYR A 458 13.99 22.95 -27.94
C TYR A 458 13.38 23.47 -29.25
N LEU A 459 12.09 23.84 -29.27
CA LEU A 459 11.40 24.18 -30.50
C LEU A 459 12.05 25.38 -31.23
N ASP A 460 12.44 26.42 -30.48
CA ASP A 460 13.08 27.61 -31.04
C ASP A 460 14.64 27.51 -31.06
N ALA A 461 15.21 26.48 -30.41
CA ALA A 461 16.66 26.34 -30.30
C ALA A 461 17.27 25.55 -31.46
N PHE A 462 16.50 24.69 -32.10
CA PHE A 462 16.88 23.80 -33.17
C PHE A 462 15.91 23.83 -34.35
#